data_acc577434180a31c6033faa76d107aa4
#
_entry.id   acc577434180a31c6033faa76d107aa4
#
_cell.length_a   1.000
_cell.length_b   1.000
_cell.length_c   1.000
_cell.angle_alpha   90.00
_cell.angle_beta   90.00
_cell.angle_gamma   90.00
#
_symmetry.space_group_name_H-M   'P 1'
#
loop_
_entity.id
_entity.type
_entity.pdbx_description
1 polymer ?
#
loop_
_entity_poly.entity_id
_entity_poly.type
_entity_poly.pdbx_seq_one_letter_code
_entity_poly.pdbx_strand_id
1 'polypeptide(L)'
;TKALLDGKPANNVLLYGDAGTGKSSAVKAIANEFAPEGLRLIEVKKTQLYQIPALMDELAKNPLKFILFIDDLSFAANDDNFAALKAILEGSVGGRSHNVAVYATSNRRHLVKESMTDRAGDDLHAADTRQEMMSLAARFGRTVTFQQPDKDRYDHILLELAKQYGVQ
;
A
#
# COMPACT_ATOMS: atom_id res chain seq x y z
N THR A 1 -0.01 -7.07 10.51
CA THR A 1 -1.04 -6.46 11.38
C THR A 1 -0.89 -6.93 12.83
N LYS A 2 -0.89 -8.24 13.12
CA LYS A 2 -0.81 -8.75 14.50
C LYS A 2 0.40 -8.21 15.29
N ALA A 3 1.59 -8.14 14.69
CA ALA A 3 2.76 -7.54 15.35
C ALA A 3 2.51 -6.09 15.77
N LEU A 4 1.82 -5.31 14.93
CA LEU A 4 1.44 -3.93 15.24
C LEU A 4 0.49 -3.87 16.46
N LEU A 5 -0.51 -4.74 16.49
CA LEU A 5 -1.44 -4.83 17.62
C LEU A 5 -0.74 -5.20 18.92
N ASP A 6 0.22 -6.12 18.86
CA ASP A 6 1.05 -6.54 20.00
C ASP A 6 2.06 -5.45 20.45
N GLY A 7 2.10 -4.29 19.79
CA GLY A 7 3.10 -3.25 20.07
C GLY A 7 4.53 -3.61 19.68
N LYS A 8 4.69 -4.60 18.81
CA LYS A 8 5.98 -5.04 18.27
C LYS A 8 6.29 -4.27 16.97
N PRO A 9 7.57 -4.17 16.57
CA PRO A 9 7.94 -3.62 15.29
C PRO A 9 7.17 -4.30 14.17
N ALA A 10 6.44 -3.50 13.36
CA ALA A 10 5.62 -3.98 12.26
C ALA A 10 6.17 -3.49 10.92
N ASN A 11 6.14 -4.35 9.93
CA ASN A 11 6.55 -3.98 8.58
C ASN A 11 5.51 -3.06 7.92
N ASN A 12 6.00 -2.10 7.16
CA ASN A 12 5.20 -1.45 6.14
C ASN A 12 4.87 -2.44 5.02
N VAL A 13 3.73 -2.31 4.40
CA VAL A 13 3.21 -3.29 3.43
C VAL A 13 2.85 -2.61 2.11
N LEU A 14 3.38 -3.12 1.03
CA LEU A 14 2.97 -2.77 -0.33
C LEU A 14 2.10 -3.89 -0.92
N LEU A 15 0.87 -3.57 -1.29
CA LEU A 15 -0.02 -4.45 -2.04
C LEU A 15 0.09 -4.07 -3.52
N TYR A 16 0.61 -4.99 -4.32
CA TYR A 16 0.96 -4.75 -5.70
C TYR A 16 0.23 -5.72 -6.63
N GLY A 17 -0.22 -5.26 -7.79
CA GLY A 17 -0.83 -6.15 -8.77
C GLY A 17 -1.86 -5.46 -9.66
N ASP A 18 -2.63 -6.26 -10.40
CA ASP A 18 -3.60 -5.75 -11.36
C ASP A 18 -4.72 -4.94 -10.70
N ALA A 19 -5.31 -4.01 -11.46
CA ALA A 19 -6.47 -3.24 -11.02
C ALA A 19 -7.67 -4.17 -10.78
N GLY A 20 -8.50 -3.83 -9.81
CA GLY A 20 -9.72 -4.58 -9.53
C GLY A 20 -9.52 -5.93 -8.83
N THR A 21 -8.33 -6.23 -8.33
CA THR A 21 -8.02 -7.50 -7.64
C THR A 21 -8.28 -7.49 -6.13
N GLY A 22 -8.88 -6.43 -5.60
CA GLY A 22 -9.28 -6.34 -4.20
C GLY A 22 -8.21 -5.84 -3.23
N LYS A 23 -7.12 -5.21 -3.69
CA LYS A 23 -6.04 -4.68 -2.84
C LYS A 23 -6.55 -3.72 -1.77
N SER A 24 -7.25 -2.68 -2.18
CA SER A 24 -7.80 -1.66 -1.26
C SER A 24 -8.86 -2.25 -0.34
N SER A 25 -9.70 -3.16 -0.87
CA SER A 25 -10.70 -3.88 -0.09
C SER A 25 -10.06 -4.75 0.99
N ALA A 26 -8.94 -5.39 0.70
CA ALA A 26 -8.20 -6.22 1.67
C ALA A 26 -7.69 -5.38 2.85
N VAL A 27 -7.16 -4.17 2.59
CA VAL A 27 -6.70 -3.27 3.67
C VAL A 27 -7.87 -2.82 4.54
N LYS A 28 -9.00 -2.45 3.92
CA LYS A 28 -10.22 -2.04 4.64
C LYS A 28 -10.81 -3.21 5.46
N ALA A 29 -10.81 -4.41 4.92
CA ALA A 29 -11.25 -5.61 5.63
C ALA A 29 -10.39 -5.90 6.86
N ILE A 30 -9.06 -5.79 6.75
CA ILE A 30 -8.15 -5.93 7.88
C ILE A 30 -8.44 -4.88 8.97
N ALA A 31 -8.65 -3.63 8.57
CA ALA A 31 -8.96 -2.57 9.52
C ALA A 31 -10.27 -2.84 10.26
N ASN A 32 -11.30 -3.31 9.57
CA ASN A 32 -12.59 -3.66 10.16
C ASN A 32 -12.49 -4.86 11.10
N GLU A 33 -11.78 -5.91 10.69
CA GLU A 33 -11.55 -7.13 11.48
C GLU A 33 -10.91 -6.83 12.83
N PHE A 34 -9.88 -5.99 12.83
CA PHE A 34 -9.11 -5.67 14.03
C PHE A 34 -9.52 -4.34 14.72
N ALA A 35 -10.60 -3.72 14.28
CA ALA A 35 -11.13 -2.51 14.92
C ALA A 35 -11.48 -2.72 16.41
N PRO A 36 -12.06 -3.86 16.83
CA PRO A 36 -12.31 -4.15 18.25
C PRO A 36 -11.04 -4.25 19.09
N GLU A 37 -9.90 -4.63 18.46
CA GLU A 37 -8.58 -4.72 19.10
C GLU A 37 -7.84 -3.38 19.13
N GLY A 38 -8.48 -2.29 18.72
CA GLY A 38 -7.90 -0.95 18.75
C GLY A 38 -7.18 -0.52 17.49
N LEU A 39 -7.33 -1.24 16.36
CA LEU A 39 -6.79 -0.81 15.07
C LEU A 39 -7.66 0.28 14.46
N ARG A 40 -7.00 1.29 13.87
CA ARG A 40 -7.64 2.38 13.12
C ARG A 40 -6.96 2.55 11.77
N LEU A 41 -7.76 2.85 10.75
CA LEU A 41 -7.30 3.14 9.40
C LEU A 41 -7.39 4.64 9.15
N ILE A 42 -6.30 5.24 8.68
CA ILE A 42 -6.25 6.64 8.25
C ILE A 42 -5.83 6.63 6.78
N GLU A 43 -6.75 7.01 5.92
CA GLU A 43 -6.47 7.15 4.50
C GLU A 43 -5.76 8.47 4.24
N VAL A 44 -4.60 8.40 3.58
CA VAL A 44 -3.76 9.55 3.25
C VAL A 44 -3.64 9.65 1.73
N LYS A 45 -3.98 10.81 1.19
CA LYS A 45 -3.81 11.08 -0.25
C LYS A 45 -2.33 11.30 -0.58
N LYS A 46 -1.93 10.93 -1.79
CA LYS A 46 -0.57 11.15 -2.29
C LYS A 46 -0.09 12.60 -2.09
N THR A 47 -0.95 13.57 -2.32
CA THR A 47 -0.65 15.01 -2.12
C THR A 47 -0.46 15.43 -0.65
N GLN A 48 -0.76 14.54 0.29
CA GLN A 48 -0.65 14.79 1.74
C GLN A 48 0.53 14.05 2.38
N LEU A 49 1.40 13.40 1.60
CA LEU A 49 2.52 12.62 2.11
C LEU A 49 3.46 13.43 3.00
N TYR A 50 3.63 14.72 2.70
CA TYR A 50 4.45 15.63 3.50
C TYR A 50 3.92 15.84 4.93
N GLN A 51 2.65 15.55 5.18
CA GLN A 51 2.02 15.68 6.51
C GLN A 51 2.23 14.43 7.39
N ILE A 52 2.63 13.30 6.80
CA ILE A 52 2.74 12.03 7.52
C ILE A 52 3.72 12.10 8.69
N PRO A 53 4.91 12.70 8.61
CA PRO A 53 5.82 12.76 9.76
C PRO A 53 5.19 13.42 10.98
N ALA A 54 4.53 14.57 10.81
CA ALA A 54 3.83 15.26 11.89
C ALA A 54 2.65 14.44 12.41
N LEU A 55 1.90 13.80 11.52
CA LEU A 55 0.81 12.91 11.90
C LEU A 55 1.32 11.71 12.72
N MET A 56 2.43 11.10 12.33
CA MET A 56 3.03 9.98 13.07
C MET A 56 3.46 10.41 14.48
N ASP A 57 4.02 11.60 14.65
CA ASP A 57 4.42 12.13 15.95
C ASP A 57 3.18 12.34 16.87
N GLU A 58 2.07 12.81 16.34
CA GLU A 58 0.81 12.92 17.09
C GLU A 58 0.21 11.55 17.42
N LEU A 59 0.18 10.63 16.47
CA LEU A 59 -0.36 9.29 16.68
C LEU A 59 0.49 8.47 17.67
N ALA A 60 1.79 8.72 17.75
CA ALA A 60 2.68 8.04 18.70
C ALA A 60 2.27 8.23 20.16
N LYS A 61 1.58 9.33 20.47
CA LYS A 61 1.05 9.63 21.81
C LYS A 61 -0.26 8.89 22.13
N ASN A 62 -0.87 8.24 21.14
CA ASN A 62 -2.16 7.58 21.26
C ASN A 62 -1.97 6.09 21.57
N PRO A 63 -2.73 5.48 22.50
CA PRO A 63 -2.63 4.06 22.81
C PRO A 63 -3.14 3.13 21.71
N LEU A 64 -3.93 3.64 20.75
CA LEU A 64 -4.44 2.86 19.63
C LEU A 64 -3.34 2.54 18.61
N LYS A 65 -3.65 1.64 17.70
CA LYS A 65 -2.78 1.23 16.59
C LYS A 65 -3.33 1.77 15.28
N PHE A 66 -2.46 2.19 14.40
CA PHE A 66 -2.84 2.88 13.17
C PHE A 66 -2.21 2.27 11.94
N ILE A 67 -3.01 2.12 10.89
CA ILE A 67 -2.54 1.91 9.53
C ILE A 67 -2.73 3.22 8.77
N LEU A 68 -1.63 3.82 8.31
CA LEU A 68 -1.67 4.91 7.34
C LEU A 68 -1.79 4.28 5.95
N PHE A 69 -2.91 4.48 5.30
CA PHE A 69 -3.22 3.83 4.04
C PHE A 69 -3.11 4.82 2.88
N ILE A 70 -2.24 4.49 1.92
CA ILE A 70 -2.02 5.25 0.68
C ILE A 70 -2.54 4.40 -0.47
N ASP A 71 -3.70 4.77 -1.00
CA ASP A 71 -4.31 4.04 -2.11
C ASP A 71 -3.81 4.55 -3.46
N ASP A 72 -3.62 3.62 -4.40
CA ASP A 72 -3.19 3.86 -5.79
C ASP A 72 -1.89 4.65 -5.92
N LEU A 73 -0.85 4.13 -5.30
CA LEU A 73 0.47 4.71 -5.33
C LEU A 73 1.08 4.62 -6.73
N SER A 74 1.24 5.76 -7.37
CA SER A 74 1.90 5.92 -8.65
C SER A 74 2.74 7.20 -8.64
N PHE A 75 3.91 7.18 -9.26
CA PHE A 75 4.78 8.34 -9.37
C PHE A 75 5.14 8.58 -10.83
N ALA A 76 5.16 9.85 -11.21
CA ALA A 76 5.83 10.29 -12.42
C ALA A 76 7.33 10.47 -12.14
N ALA A 77 8.14 10.44 -13.19
CA ALA A 77 9.53 10.85 -13.08
C ALA A 77 9.63 12.25 -12.46
N ASN A 78 10.51 12.42 -11.47
CA ASN A 78 10.69 13.66 -10.70
C ASN A 78 9.49 14.08 -9.83
N ASP A 79 8.71 13.15 -9.32
CA ASP A 79 7.63 13.46 -8.37
C ASP A 79 8.20 13.67 -6.96
N ASP A 80 8.08 14.89 -6.42
CA ASP A 80 8.54 15.23 -5.06
C ASP A 80 7.91 14.33 -3.98
N ASN A 81 6.73 13.81 -4.23
CA ASN A 81 6.05 12.87 -3.33
C ASN A 81 6.79 11.54 -3.19
N PHE A 82 7.57 11.14 -4.21
CA PHE A 82 8.41 9.94 -4.14
C PHE A 82 9.48 10.08 -3.04
N ALA A 83 10.21 11.20 -3.03
CA ALA A 83 11.23 11.47 -2.03
C ALA A 83 10.62 11.56 -0.62
N ALA A 84 9.44 12.18 -0.49
CA ALA A 84 8.72 12.25 0.78
C ALA A 84 8.34 10.86 1.30
N LEU A 85 7.79 9.99 0.45
CA LEU A 85 7.44 8.63 0.85
C LEU A 85 8.66 7.80 1.23
N LYS A 86 9.75 7.92 0.47
CA LYS A 86 11.02 7.26 0.77
C LYS A 86 11.51 7.63 2.18
N ALA A 87 11.52 8.90 2.52
CA ALA A 87 11.92 9.39 3.83
C ALA A 87 11.01 8.86 4.95
N ILE A 88 9.70 8.79 4.71
CA ILE A 88 8.73 8.23 5.66
C ILE A 88 9.02 6.74 5.93
N LEU A 89 9.25 5.95 4.88
CA LEU A 89 9.52 4.52 5.02
C LEU A 89 10.87 4.26 5.72
N GLU A 90 11.89 5.04 5.42
CA GLU A 90 13.20 4.96 6.08
C GLU A 90 13.10 5.38 7.56
N GLY A 91 12.35 6.43 7.86
CA GLY A 91 12.11 6.88 9.24
C GLY A 91 11.30 5.90 10.07
N SER A 92 10.36 5.17 9.46
CA SER A 92 9.55 4.16 10.14
C SER A 92 10.35 2.89 10.50
N VAL A 93 11.35 2.54 9.69
CA VAL A 93 12.30 1.44 9.98
C VAL A 93 13.20 1.78 11.17
N GLY A 94 13.45 3.06 11.42
CA GLY A 94 14.28 3.55 12.54
C GLY A 94 13.63 3.50 13.93
N GLY A 95 12.44 2.90 14.09
CA GLY A 95 11.86 2.57 15.39
C GLY A 95 11.13 3.71 16.11
N ARG A 96 10.69 4.76 15.42
CA ARG A 96 10.04 5.92 16.05
C ARG A 96 8.58 5.71 16.45
N SER A 97 7.88 4.74 15.88
CA SER A 97 6.49 4.50 16.24
C SER A 97 6.16 3.00 16.22
N HIS A 98 5.94 2.42 17.40
CA HIS A 98 5.49 1.03 17.55
C HIS A 98 3.97 0.87 17.33
N ASN A 99 3.26 1.95 17.04
CA ASN A 99 1.81 1.94 16.90
C ASN A 99 1.30 2.39 15.52
N VAL A 100 2.20 2.67 14.58
CA VAL A 100 1.86 3.09 13.21
C VAL A 100 2.58 2.22 12.19
N ALA A 101 1.86 1.75 11.17
CA ALA A 101 2.40 1.10 9.99
C ALA A 101 1.84 1.75 8.72
N VAL A 102 2.63 1.79 7.66
CA VAL A 102 2.23 2.34 6.36
C VAL A 102 1.86 1.20 5.42
N TYR A 103 0.63 1.22 4.92
CA TYR A 103 0.15 0.30 3.89
C TYR A 103 -0.13 1.09 2.62
N ALA A 104 0.34 0.59 1.50
CA ALA A 104 0.09 1.22 0.20
C ALA A 104 -0.38 0.19 -0.82
N THR A 105 -1.19 0.64 -1.78
CA THR A 105 -1.52 -0.15 -2.96
C THR A 105 -0.86 0.44 -4.19
N SER A 106 -0.49 -0.38 -5.14
CA SER A 106 0.02 0.05 -6.45
C SER A 106 -0.43 -0.89 -7.55
N ASN A 107 -0.74 -0.34 -8.71
CA ASN A 107 -1.20 -1.09 -9.86
C ASN A 107 -0.06 -1.42 -10.82
N ARG A 108 -0.04 -2.66 -11.31
CA ARG A 108 0.95 -3.14 -12.28
C ARG A 108 0.98 -2.28 -13.56
N ARG A 109 -0.17 -1.73 -13.98
CA ARG A 109 -0.29 -0.92 -15.20
C ARG A 109 0.46 0.40 -15.14
N HIS A 110 0.66 0.97 -13.97
CA HIS A 110 1.44 2.21 -13.82
C HIS A 110 2.93 1.99 -14.07
N LEU A 111 3.43 0.77 -13.82
CA LEU A 111 4.82 0.39 -14.13
C LEU A 111 5.03 0.03 -15.61
N VAL A 112 3.97 -0.34 -16.35
CA VAL A 112 4.05 -0.83 -17.74
C VAL A 112 3.61 0.23 -18.76
N LYS A 113 2.71 1.16 -18.40
CA LYS A 113 2.24 2.18 -19.35
C LYS A 113 3.32 3.16 -19.79
N GLU A 114 4.27 3.47 -18.93
CA GLU A 114 5.40 4.33 -19.28
C GLU A 114 6.34 3.67 -20.30
N SER A 115 6.39 2.32 -20.36
CA SER A 115 7.23 1.60 -21.33
C SER A 115 6.63 1.45 -22.73
N MET A 116 5.35 1.73 -22.94
CA MET A 116 4.68 1.55 -24.23
C MET A 116 4.37 2.85 -24.99
N THR A 117 4.37 4.00 -24.30
CA THR A 117 4.09 5.31 -24.89
C THR A 117 5.37 6.02 -25.39
N ASP A 118 6.55 5.61 -24.93
CA ASP A 118 7.83 6.24 -25.25
C ASP A 118 8.66 5.42 -26.27
N ARG A 119 8.07 5.12 -27.41
CA ARG A 119 8.84 4.53 -28.54
C ARG A 119 9.64 5.53 -29.37
N ALA A 120 9.85 6.74 -28.88
CA ALA A 120 10.67 7.72 -29.56
C ALA A 120 11.44 8.60 -28.57
N GLY A 121 12.50 8.10 -27.97
CA GLY A 121 13.59 8.93 -27.48
C GLY A 121 13.95 8.92 -26.00
N ASP A 122 13.31 8.12 -25.12
CA ASP A 122 13.51 8.29 -23.67
C ASP A 122 13.66 6.95 -22.88
N ASP A 123 14.39 5.99 -23.44
CA ASP A 123 14.69 4.71 -22.76
C ASP A 123 15.42 4.88 -21.41
N LEU A 124 16.15 5.99 -21.22
CA LEU A 124 16.87 6.27 -19.99
C LEU A 124 15.91 6.65 -18.85
N HIS A 125 14.94 7.50 -19.09
CA HIS A 125 13.97 7.92 -18.03
C HIS A 125 13.02 6.80 -17.60
N ALA A 126 12.62 5.91 -18.52
CA ALA A 126 11.80 4.75 -18.19
C ALA A 126 12.56 3.70 -17.36
N ALA A 127 13.87 3.57 -17.55
CA ALA A 127 14.73 2.71 -16.76
C ALA A 127 14.92 3.27 -15.35
N ASP A 128 15.14 4.58 -15.22
CA ASP A 128 15.32 5.27 -13.94
C ASP A 128 14.04 5.18 -13.09
N THR A 129 12.87 5.42 -13.66
CA THR A 129 11.57 5.31 -12.96
C THR A 129 11.32 3.88 -12.47
N ARG A 130 11.67 2.85 -13.26
CA ARG A 130 11.58 1.45 -12.84
C ARG A 130 12.51 1.15 -11.67
N GLN A 131 13.74 1.63 -11.72
CA GLN A 131 14.71 1.43 -10.65
C GLN A 131 14.29 2.13 -9.36
N GLU A 132 13.73 3.33 -9.44
CA GLU A 132 13.18 4.06 -8.32
C GLU A 132 12.00 3.32 -7.67
N MET A 133 11.06 2.81 -8.47
CA MET A 133 9.93 2.02 -7.96
C MET A 133 10.39 0.70 -7.31
N MET A 134 11.38 0.03 -7.87
CA MET A 134 11.98 -1.16 -7.24
C MET A 134 12.67 -0.80 -5.93
N SER A 135 13.39 0.32 -5.89
CA SER A 135 14.02 0.87 -4.69
C SER A 135 12.99 1.20 -3.61
N LEU A 136 11.85 1.75 -3.99
CA LEU A 136 10.75 2.04 -3.08
C LEU A 136 10.11 0.75 -2.54
N ALA A 137 9.81 -0.21 -3.41
CA ALA A 137 9.24 -1.49 -3.03
C ALA A 137 10.13 -2.24 -2.03
N ALA A 138 11.46 -2.16 -2.19
CA ALA A 138 12.41 -2.75 -1.27
C ALA A 138 12.38 -2.11 0.15
N ARG A 139 11.91 -0.86 0.28
CA ARG A 139 11.76 -0.17 1.57
C ARG A 139 10.48 -0.54 2.30
N PHE A 140 9.47 -1.03 1.60
CA PHE A 140 8.37 -1.72 2.26
C PHE A 140 8.91 -3.05 2.80
N GLY A 141 8.78 -3.28 4.07
CA GLY A 141 9.29 -4.51 4.70
C GLY A 141 8.59 -5.77 4.20
N ARG A 142 7.45 -5.62 3.53
CA ARG A 142 6.71 -6.72 2.90
C ARG A 142 5.93 -6.26 1.67
N THR A 143 6.04 -7.04 0.60
CA THR A 143 5.20 -6.89 -0.61
C THR A 143 4.27 -8.08 -0.73
N VAL A 144 3.00 -7.80 -1.00
CA VAL A 144 1.95 -8.80 -1.27
C VAL A 144 1.46 -8.61 -2.70
N THR A 145 1.60 -9.64 -3.51
CA THR A 145 1.18 -9.60 -4.92
C THR A 145 -0.25 -10.08 -5.09
N PHE A 146 -1.05 -9.28 -5.77
CA PHE A 146 -2.42 -9.59 -6.16
C PHE A 146 -2.46 -9.86 -7.66
N GLN A 147 -2.96 -11.03 -8.03
CA GLN A 147 -3.14 -11.43 -9.42
C GLN A 147 -4.62 -11.59 -9.73
N GLN A 148 -4.98 -11.39 -10.99
CA GLN A 148 -6.34 -11.74 -11.42
C GLN A 148 -6.56 -13.23 -11.17
N PRO A 149 -7.72 -13.61 -10.60
CA PRO A 149 -8.03 -15.01 -10.40
C PRO A 149 -8.12 -15.71 -11.75
N ASP A 150 -7.67 -16.95 -11.82
CA ASP A 150 -8.00 -17.85 -12.89
C ASP A 150 -9.52 -18.15 -12.91
N LYS A 151 -9.98 -18.82 -13.94
CA LYS A 151 -11.41 -19.09 -14.12
C LYS A 151 -12.01 -19.86 -12.94
N ASP A 152 -11.33 -20.88 -12.46
CA ASP A 152 -11.84 -21.75 -11.39
C ASP A 152 -11.96 -20.97 -10.07
N ARG A 153 -11.00 -20.13 -9.79
CA ARG A 153 -10.98 -19.26 -8.60
C ARG A 153 -12.02 -18.16 -8.71
N TYR A 154 -12.22 -17.61 -9.91
CA TYR A 154 -13.25 -16.62 -10.18
C TYR A 154 -14.66 -17.22 -9.95
N ASP A 155 -14.93 -18.40 -10.49
CA ASP A 155 -16.19 -19.12 -10.30
C ASP A 155 -16.44 -19.45 -8.83
N HIS A 156 -15.40 -19.85 -8.09
CA HIS A 156 -15.51 -20.07 -6.64
C HIS A 156 -15.85 -18.77 -5.88
N ILE A 157 -15.22 -17.66 -6.21
CA ILE A 157 -15.54 -16.36 -5.60
C ILE A 157 -16.99 -15.97 -5.88
N LEU A 158 -17.48 -16.16 -7.12
CA LEU A 158 -18.88 -15.87 -7.46
C LEU A 158 -19.86 -16.73 -6.64
N LEU A 159 -19.57 -18.01 -6.48
CA LEU A 159 -20.41 -18.90 -5.70
C LEU A 159 -20.46 -18.51 -4.21
N GLU A 160 -19.34 -18.13 -3.64
CA GLU A 160 -19.28 -17.67 -2.25
C GLU A 160 -20.03 -16.35 -2.05
N LEU A 161 -19.88 -15.40 -2.98
CA LEU A 161 -20.64 -14.15 -2.96
C LEU A 161 -22.15 -14.40 -3.13
N ALA A 162 -22.54 -15.27 -4.05
CA ALA A 162 -23.94 -15.63 -4.24
C ALA A 162 -24.57 -16.20 -2.95
N LYS A 163 -23.85 -17.08 -2.25
CA LYS A 163 -24.28 -17.60 -0.94
C LYS A 163 -24.40 -16.47 0.10
N GLN A 164 -23.40 -15.60 0.17
CA GLN A 164 -23.39 -14.52 1.13
C GLN A 164 -24.54 -13.53 0.95
N TYR A 165 -24.90 -13.24 -0.30
CA TYR A 165 -25.97 -12.30 -0.65
C TYR A 165 -27.31 -12.97 -0.95
N GLY A 166 -27.42 -14.28 -0.78
CA GLY A 166 -28.66 -15.02 -0.99
C GLY A 166 -29.15 -15.03 -2.44
N VAL A 167 -28.25 -14.88 -3.40
CA VAL A 167 -28.55 -14.94 -4.83
C VAL A 167 -28.48 -16.40 -5.27
N GLN A 168 -29.58 -16.89 -5.87
CA GLN A 168 -29.68 -18.23 -6.48
C GLN A 168 -29.36 -18.19 -7.97
#